data_43e2b3dde5cd2657c1ad901ee38002ca
#
_entry.id   43e2b3dde5cd2657c1ad901ee38002ca
#
_cell.length_a   1.000
_cell.length_b   1.000
_cell.length_c   1.000
_cell.angle_alpha   90.00
_cell.angle_beta   90.00
_cell.angle_gamma   90.00
#
_symmetry.space_group_name_H-M   'P 1'
#
loop_
_entity.id
_entity.type
_entity.pdbx_description
1 polymer ?
#
loop_
_entity_poly.entity_id
_entity_poly.type
_entity_poly.pdbx_seq_one_letter_code
_entity_poly.pdbx_strand_id
1 'polypeptide(L)' 'MAGKNIAEDPYEALGNAIILQAVKDYRTALKKVNRNPHNRMALDEALSIEKFFRGPLFSVITSVDPEYLIGKLQDEIRQ' A
#
# COMPACT_ATOMS: atom_id res chain seq x y z
N MET A 1 25.38 -16.33 -7.89
CA MET A 1 25.06 -16.02 -7.84
C MET A 1 24.57 -15.38 -7.65
N ALA A 2 24.49 -15.49 -7.52
CA ALA A 2 23.96 -14.95 -7.32
C ALA A 2 23.66 -14.10 -7.38
N GLY A 3 23.74 -13.75 -7.57
CA GLY A 3 23.63 -12.90 -7.48
C GLY A 3 22.95 -12.24 -7.80
N LYS A 4 22.45 -12.25 -7.99
CA LYS A 4 21.77 -11.55 -8.18
C LYS A 4 21.24 -10.81 -7.51
N ASN A 5 20.76 -10.93 -6.93
CA ASN A 5 20.19 -10.38 -6.15
C ASN A 5 20.82 -9.54 -5.67
N ILE A 6 21.44 -9.78 -5.80
CA ILE A 6 22.31 -9.24 -5.46
C ILE A 6 22.49 -8.01 -5.85
N ALA A 7 22.43 -7.89 -6.85
CA ALA A 7 22.47 -6.64 -7.36
C ALA A 7 21.49 -5.78 -6.73
N GLU A 8 20.68 -6.35 -5.96
CA GLU A 8 19.68 -5.60 -5.38
C GLU A 8 20.20 -4.62 -4.40
N ASP A 9 19.85 -3.37 -4.56
CA ASP A 9 20.13 -2.32 -3.61
C ASP A 9 19.35 -2.62 -2.32
N PRO A 10 20.02 -2.72 -1.17
CA PRO A 10 19.31 -2.97 0.09
C PRO A 10 18.27 -1.91 0.41
N TYR A 11 18.51 -0.67 0.00
CA TYR A 11 17.54 0.39 0.26
C TYR A 11 16.31 0.22 -0.61
N GLU A 12 16.49 -0.25 -1.82
CA GLU A 12 15.37 -0.53 -2.70
C GLU A 12 14.53 -1.68 -2.16
N ALA A 13 15.19 -2.73 -1.67
CA ALA A 13 14.48 -3.85 -1.08
C ALA A 13 13.68 -3.42 0.14
N LEU A 14 14.26 -2.54 0.96
CA LEU A 14 13.55 -2.03 2.13
C LEU A 14 12.34 -1.20 1.73
N GLY A 15 12.50 -0.36 0.71
CA GLY A 15 11.38 0.45 0.22
C GLY A 15 10.24 -0.41 -0.28
N ASN A 16 10.56 -1.48 -1.02
CA ASN A 16 9.55 -2.41 -1.51
C ASN A 16 8.81 -3.08 -0.36
N ALA A 17 9.52 -3.44 0.70
CA ALA A 17 8.90 -4.05 1.86
C ALA A 17 7.91 -3.10 2.54
N ILE A 18 8.27 -1.82 2.62
CA ILE A 18 7.39 -0.81 3.20
C ILE A 18 6.10 -0.70 2.39
N ILE A 19 6.23 -0.66 1.06
CA ILE A 19 5.07 -0.56 0.19
C ILE A 19 4.20 -1.80 0.30
N LEU A 20 4.80 -2.98 0.31
CA LEU A 20 4.04 -4.21 0.41
C LEU A 20 3.27 -4.29 1.72
N GLN A 21 3.89 -3.83 2.81
CA GLN A 21 3.19 -3.81 4.09
C GLN A 21 2.01 -2.85 4.06
N ALA A 22 2.20 -1.67 3.46
CA ALA A 22 1.12 -0.70 3.34
C ALA A 22 -0.03 -1.25 2.50
N VAL A 23 0.28 -1.96 1.42
CA VAL A 23 -0.75 -2.59 0.58
C VAL A 23 -1.54 -3.62 1.37
N LYS A 24 -0.83 -4.46 2.13
CA LYS A 24 -1.50 -5.47 2.97
C LYS A 24 -2.41 -4.82 3.99
N ASP A 25 -1.91 -3.79 4.65
CA ASP A 25 -2.69 -3.10 5.69
C ASP A 25 -3.89 -2.40 5.08
N TYR A 26 -3.73 -1.84 3.89
CA TYR A 26 -4.84 -1.17 3.21
C TYR A 26 -5.92 -2.17 2.83
N ARG A 27 -5.54 -3.32 2.30
CA ARG A 27 -6.51 -4.37 1.97
C ARG A 27 -7.29 -4.80 3.20
N THR A 28 -6.60 -4.96 4.31
CA THR A 28 -7.24 -5.36 5.56
C THR A 28 -8.23 -4.30 6.03
N ALA A 29 -7.82 -3.04 5.98
CA ALA A 29 -8.69 -1.94 6.39
C ALA A 29 -9.93 -1.84 5.49
N LEU A 30 -9.72 -1.97 4.17
CA LEU A 30 -10.83 -1.91 3.22
C LEU A 30 -11.83 -3.03 3.45
N LYS A 31 -11.35 -4.23 3.74
CA LYS A 31 -12.24 -5.35 4.02
C LYS A 31 -13.10 -5.09 5.24
N LYS A 32 -12.49 -4.51 6.28
CA LYS A 32 -13.22 -4.19 7.50
C LYS A 32 -14.28 -3.12 7.24
N VAL A 33 -13.92 -2.09 6.48
CA VAL A 33 -14.88 -1.03 6.13
C VAL A 33 -16.01 -1.58 5.28
N ASN A 34 -15.67 -2.46 4.34
CA ASN A 34 -16.67 -3.06 3.46
C ASN A 34 -17.67 -3.90 4.25
N ARG A 35 -17.16 -4.60 5.28
CA ARG A 35 -18.00 -5.43 6.13
C ARG A 35 -18.85 -4.59 7.08
N ASN A 36 -18.29 -3.51 7.59
CA ASN A 36 -18.98 -2.62 8.51
C ASN A 36 -18.57 -1.18 8.22
N PRO A 37 -19.38 -0.44 7.44
CA PRO A 37 -19.05 0.95 7.08
C PRO A 37 -18.98 1.91 8.27
N HIS A 38 -19.49 1.49 9.41
CA HIS A 38 -19.43 2.32 10.62
C HIS A 38 -18.18 2.05 11.45
N ASN A 39 -17.31 1.16 11.00
CA ASN A 39 -16.07 0.88 11.70
C ASN A 39 -15.10 2.05 11.51
N ARG A 40 -15.12 2.96 12.47
CA ARG A 40 -14.37 4.21 12.37
C ARG A 40 -12.87 3.97 12.37
N MET A 41 -12.40 3.03 13.19
CA MET A 41 -10.97 2.75 13.25
C MET A 41 -10.45 2.25 11.91
N ALA A 42 -11.21 1.36 11.27
CA ALA A 42 -10.77 0.82 9.97
C ALA A 42 -10.81 1.92 8.91
N LEU A 43 -11.80 2.78 8.94
CA LEU A 43 -11.90 3.88 8.00
C LEU A 43 -10.72 4.84 8.17
N ASP A 44 -10.42 5.20 9.41
CA ASP A 44 -9.30 6.10 9.69
C ASP A 44 -7.98 5.49 9.25
N GLU A 45 -7.83 4.19 9.45
CA GLU A 45 -6.61 3.50 9.02
C GLU A 45 -6.50 3.52 7.50
N ALA A 46 -7.59 3.25 6.78
CA ALA A 46 -7.58 3.29 5.33
C ALA A 46 -7.19 4.67 4.82
N LEU A 47 -7.76 5.72 5.42
CA LEU A 47 -7.45 7.08 5.02
C LEU A 47 -5.99 7.44 5.31
N SER A 48 -5.47 6.96 6.42
CA SER A 48 -4.07 7.20 6.78
C SER A 48 -3.13 6.56 5.77
N ILE A 49 -3.46 5.34 5.34
CA ILE A 49 -2.63 4.64 4.35
C ILE A 49 -2.72 5.33 2.99
N GLU A 50 -3.90 5.82 2.61
CA GLU A 50 -4.05 6.59 1.37
C GLU A 50 -3.17 7.83 1.40
N LYS A 51 -3.07 8.48 2.55
CA LYS A 51 -2.19 9.61 2.72
C LYS A 51 -0.74 9.23 2.48
N PHE A 52 -0.34 8.05 2.96
CA PHE A 52 1.01 7.56 2.70
C PHE A 52 1.23 7.35 1.20
N PHE A 53 0.28 6.72 0.52
CA PHE A 53 0.43 6.50 -0.92
C PHE A 53 0.53 7.80 -1.69
N ARG A 54 -0.17 8.84 -1.26
CA ARG A 54 -0.15 10.14 -1.92
C ARG A 54 0.98 11.04 -1.46
N GLY A 55 1.76 10.57 -0.51
CA GLY A 55 2.81 11.37 0.10
C GLY A 55 4.14 11.29 -0.64
N PRO A 56 5.09 12.12 -0.23
CA PRO A 56 6.37 12.20 -0.93
C PRO A 56 7.22 10.96 -0.79
N LEU A 57 7.12 10.25 0.32
CA LEU A 57 7.94 9.06 0.52
C LEU A 57 7.62 7.98 -0.51
N PHE A 58 6.33 7.76 -0.76
CA PHE A 58 5.90 6.77 -1.73
C PHE A 58 6.46 7.09 -3.12
N SER A 59 6.40 8.37 -3.52
CA SER A 59 6.87 8.77 -4.83
C SER A 59 8.38 8.63 -4.98
N VAL A 60 9.12 8.68 -3.87
CA VAL A 60 10.55 8.44 -3.90
C VAL A 60 10.86 6.95 -4.07
N ILE A 61 10.04 6.10 -3.44
CA ILE A 61 10.28 4.65 -3.44
C ILE A 61 9.87 4.01 -4.76
N THR A 62 8.80 4.49 -5.38
CA THR A 62 8.26 3.86 -6.57
C THR A 62 7.69 4.89 -7.53
N SER A 63 7.64 4.53 -8.82
CA SER A 63 7.03 5.38 -9.85
C SER A 63 5.57 5.02 -10.11
N VAL A 64 5.01 4.10 -9.35
CA VAL A 64 3.61 3.70 -9.51
C VAL A 64 2.70 4.89 -9.18
N ASP A 65 1.69 5.10 -10.01
CA ASP A 65 0.70 6.14 -9.77
C ASP A 65 -0.15 5.76 -8.56
N PRO A 66 -0.14 6.56 -7.49
CA PRO A 66 -0.90 6.22 -6.29
C PRO A 66 -2.40 6.14 -6.51
N GLU A 67 -2.96 6.98 -7.38
CA GLU A 67 -4.40 6.91 -7.65
C GLU A 67 -4.76 5.62 -8.35
N TYR A 68 -3.91 5.17 -9.26
CA TYR A 68 -4.13 3.89 -9.92
C TYR A 68 -4.09 2.75 -8.90
N LEU A 69 -3.08 2.75 -8.01
CA LEU A 69 -2.93 1.71 -7.01
C LEU A 69 -4.14 1.67 -6.07
N ILE A 70 -4.53 2.83 -5.56
CA ILE A 70 -5.66 2.94 -4.64
C ILE A 70 -6.92 2.41 -5.31
N GLY A 71 -7.16 2.82 -6.55
CA GLY A 71 -8.33 2.38 -7.29
C GLY A 71 -8.37 0.89 -7.50
N LYS A 72 -7.22 0.29 -7.84
CA LYS A 72 -7.15 -1.15 -8.04
C LYS A 72 -7.44 -1.91 -6.75
N LEU A 73 -6.90 -1.44 -5.64
CA LEU A 73 -7.13 -2.11 -4.37
C LEU A 73 -8.58 -2.00 -3.92
N GLN A 74 -9.20 -0.85 -4.16
CA GLN A 74 -10.61 -0.67 -3.85
C GLN A 74 -11.47 -1.57 -4.72
N ASP A 75 -11.12 -1.73 -6.00
CA ASP A 75 -11.86 -2.59 -6.90
C ASP A 75 -11.82 -4.06 -6.48
N GLU A 76 -10.67 -4.51 -5.94
CA GLU A 76 -10.56 -5.87 -5.43
C GLU A 76 -11.61 -6.18 -4.37
N ILE A 77 -11.89 -5.20 -3.52
CA ILE A 77 -12.80 -5.39 -2.40
C ILE A 77 -14.25 -5.37 -2.84
N ARG A 78 -14.55 -4.61 -3.88
CA ARG A 78 -15.91 -4.50 -4.37
C ARG A 78 -16.42 -5.76 -5.05
N GLN A 79 -15.51 -6.57 -5.51
CA GLN A 79 -15.88 -7.84 -6.11
C GLN A 79 -16.16 -8.87 -5.03
#